data_b44bde6a35c07b1a49ec319538df7cf0
#
_entry.id   b44bde6a35c07b1a49ec319538df7cf0
#
_cell.length_a   1.000
_cell.length_b   1.000
_cell.length_c   1.000
_cell.angle_alpha   90.00
_cell.angle_beta   90.00
_cell.angle_gamma   90.00
#
_symmetry.space_group_name_H-M   'P 1'
#
loop_
_entity.id
_entity.type
_entity.pdbx_description
1 polymer ?
#
loop_
_entity_poly.entity_id
_entity_poly.type
_entity_poly.pdbx_seq_one_letter_code
_entity_poly.pdbx_strand_id
1 'polypeptide(L)'
;MNAVWAKVPVINMLNKMKILKNTFAALSAAVLLSCSGNVDDTSLPVLKAGDVEIDLASETRTEFTVTYNGADVTGESVISSPTAEVNGNVFMPQQEGTYTFVAEYSGRLSNEVTVNVIDSAPEYVESKYDRHVCVIEFTGAWCINCPEGYDKMMGVLSKPSMAKYKENIHICAFHSDLEGTDTLAIPATQDVFKLFDGLAYPSFATDLRESGVLTSEGISLFQPSIMASFNDFPAHCGVAVSSTLNPDGTEAEVTARVMSEKTSDYRVVILVVQDRIKGWQKTPMFSEGQPDYNHSHVVRKVVTSYSGTFTGEKLTDDGRIAAGSEASKTWTVDIDSRWVLENTEIYAIVLDKDGYVNNMNVCHIDGGDSGYDLK
;
A
#
# COMPACT_ATOMS: atom_id res chain seq x y z
N MET A 1 -31.43 -16.34 -13.10
CA MET A 1 -30.74 -16.68 -11.88
C MET A 1 -30.43 -15.36 -11.21
N ASN A 2 -31.01 -15.11 -10.04
CA ASN A 2 -30.90 -13.83 -9.35
C ASN A 2 -29.56 -13.74 -8.66
N ALA A 3 -28.67 -12.85 -9.15
CA ALA A 3 -27.46 -12.50 -8.46
C ALA A 3 -27.81 -11.67 -7.22
N VAL A 4 -27.56 -12.22 -6.05
CA VAL A 4 -27.70 -11.54 -4.77
C VAL A 4 -26.50 -10.60 -4.61
N TRP A 5 -26.77 -9.31 -4.74
CA TRP A 5 -25.77 -8.25 -4.49
C TRP A 5 -25.50 -8.16 -2.99
N ALA A 6 -24.32 -8.63 -2.58
CA ALA A 6 -23.79 -8.26 -1.28
C ALA A 6 -23.33 -6.78 -1.37
N LYS A 7 -24.07 -5.88 -0.72
CA LYS A 7 -23.62 -4.52 -0.47
C LYS A 7 -22.38 -4.61 0.41
N VAL A 8 -21.21 -4.32 -0.15
CA VAL A 8 -20.03 -4.02 0.65
C VAL A 8 -20.36 -2.72 1.38
N PRO A 9 -20.35 -2.70 2.71
CA PRO A 9 -20.60 -1.47 3.44
C PRO A 9 -19.42 -0.53 3.17
N VAL A 10 -19.72 0.65 2.65
CA VAL A 10 -18.81 1.81 2.74
C VAL A 10 -18.56 1.98 4.23
N ILE A 11 -17.40 1.56 4.68
CA ILE A 11 -16.96 1.77 6.07
C ILE A 11 -16.69 3.25 6.20
N ASN A 12 -17.72 3.94 6.66
CA ASN A 12 -17.68 5.33 7.02
C ASN A 12 -16.71 5.45 8.21
N MET A 13 -15.47 5.85 7.95
CA MET A 13 -14.43 6.08 8.97
C MET A 13 -14.85 7.08 10.05
N LEU A 14 -15.92 7.82 9.82
CA LEU A 14 -16.46 8.81 10.77
C LEU A 14 -17.28 8.20 11.92
N ASN A 15 -17.59 6.90 11.91
CA ASN A 15 -18.40 6.27 12.96
C ASN A 15 -17.62 5.46 14.01
N LYS A 16 -16.31 5.34 13.91
CA LYS A 16 -15.51 4.68 14.97
C LYS A 16 -15.14 5.58 16.14
N MET A 17 -15.41 6.87 16.07
CA MET A 17 -15.11 7.83 17.17
C MET A 17 -16.26 8.04 18.17
N LYS A 18 -17.32 7.24 18.17
CA LYS A 18 -18.50 7.48 19.05
C LYS A 18 -18.89 6.36 20.01
N ILE A 19 -18.10 5.31 20.15
CA ILE A 19 -18.40 4.29 21.16
C ILE A 19 -17.16 4.02 22.02
N LEU A 20 -16.78 4.98 22.84
CA LEU A 20 -16.09 4.74 24.12
C LEU A 20 -16.33 5.93 25.07
N LYS A 21 -17.59 6.16 25.38
CA LYS A 21 -17.95 6.93 26.58
C LYS A 21 -18.81 6.04 27.45
N ASN A 22 -18.36 5.90 28.68
CA ASN A 22 -19.01 5.26 29.84
C ASN A 22 -18.78 3.76 30.00
N THR A 23 -17.71 3.45 30.71
CA THR A 23 -17.79 2.53 31.88
C THR A 23 -16.54 2.71 32.72
N PHE A 24 -16.42 3.84 33.42
CA PHE A 24 -15.66 3.85 34.67
C PHE A 24 -16.60 3.32 35.76
N ALA A 25 -16.60 2.00 35.95
CA ALA A 25 -17.13 1.41 37.16
C ALA A 25 -16.02 1.47 38.21
N ALA A 26 -16.27 2.24 39.22
CA ALA A 26 -15.46 2.30 40.43
C ALA A 26 -15.32 0.87 41.02
N LEU A 27 -14.15 0.29 40.96
CA LEU A 27 -13.83 -0.93 41.66
C LEU A 27 -13.47 -0.58 43.12
N SER A 28 -14.48 -0.63 43.98
CA SER A 28 -14.26 -0.56 45.41
C SER A 28 -13.44 -1.72 45.89
N ALA A 29 -12.29 -1.44 46.48
CA ALA A 29 -11.41 -2.40 47.09
C ALA A 29 -12.13 -3.15 48.22
N ALA A 30 -12.34 -4.47 48.02
CA ALA A 30 -12.60 -5.39 49.14
C ALA A 30 -11.25 -5.91 49.62
N VAL A 31 -10.80 -5.35 50.73
CA VAL A 31 -9.65 -5.85 51.49
C VAL A 31 -10.07 -7.16 52.18
N LEU A 32 -9.61 -8.30 51.70
CA LEU A 32 -9.58 -9.54 52.49
C LEU A 32 -8.21 -9.66 53.15
N LEU A 33 -8.15 -9.35 54.41
CA LEU A 33 -7.02 -9.70 55.25
C LEU A 33 -6.94 -11.22 55.36
N SER A 34 -5.87 -11.84 54.85
CA SER A 34 -5.37 -13.12 55.35
C SER A 34 -3.93 -12.88 55.80
N CYS A 35 -3.75 -12.96 57.11
CA CYS A 35 -2.45 -12.90 57.78
C CYS A 35 -1.67 -14.19 57.50
N SER A 36 -0.46 -14.07 56.98
CA SER A 36 0.69 -14.88 57.41
C SER A 36 1.99 -14.30 56.82
N GLY A 37 2.93 -13.92 57.70
CA GLY A 37 4.34 -13.78 57.36
C GLY A 37 4.79 -12.41 56.85
N ASN A 38 5.27 -11.56 57.73
CA ASN A 38 5.92 -10.29 57.46
C ASN A 38 7.08 -10.40 56.46
N VAL A 39 6.94 -9.81 55.32
CA VAL A 39 7.94 -8.86 54.76
C VAL A 39 7.12 -7.73 54.19
N ASP A 40 7.14 -6.56 54.82
CA ASP A 40 6.57 -5.32 54.28
C ASP A 40 7.44 -4.90 53.08
N ASP A 41 7.23 -5.60 51.95
CA ASP A 41 7.79 -5.13 50.66
C ASP A 41 6.87 -4.00 50.18
N THR A 42 7.21 -2.76 50.52
CA THR A 42 6.53 -1.55 50.09
C THR A 42 7.07 -1.05 48.75
N SER A 43 7.99 -1.77 48.11
CA SER A 43 8.56 -1.38 46.82
C SER A 43 7.50 -1.46 45.72
N LEU A 44 7.57 -0.53 44.84
CA LEU A 44 6.72 -0.48 43.65
C LEU A 44 7.57 -0.79 42.39
N PRO A 45 6.98 -1.37 41.35
CA PRO A 45 7.67 -1.49 40.09
C PRO A 45 8.01 -0.08 39.54
N VAL A 46 9.13 0.03 38.83
CA VAL A 46 9.59 1.27 38.20
C VAL A 46 9.57 1.10 36.69
N LEU A 47 8.71 1.89 36.04
CA LEU A 47 8.63 1.99 34.59
C LEU A 47 9.59 3.08 34.09
N LYS A 48 10.29 2.80 32.98
CA LYS A 48 11.09 3.75 32.22
C LYS A 48 10.83 3.57 30.73
N ALA A 49 10.80 4.71 29.99
CA ALA A 49 10.86 4.70 28.54
C ALA A 49 12.31 4.86 28.09
N GLY A 50 12.67 4.25 26.97
CA GLY A 50 13.94 4.48 26.28
C GLY A 50 14.05 5.92 25.85
N ASP A 51 12.99 6.43 25.15
CA ASP A 51 12.88 7.82 24.75
C ASP A 51 11.55 8.39 25.29
N VAL A 52 11.61 9.57 25.89
CA VAL A 52 10.45 10.32 26.41
C VAL A 52 10.00 11.44 25.47
N GLU A 53 10.74 11.70 24.43
CA GLU A 53 10.39 12.58 23.32
C GLU A 53 10.61 11.82 22.01
N ILE A 54 9.59 11.68 21.21
CA ILE A 54 9.60 10.98 19.91
C ILE A 54 9.22 12.01 18.86
N ASP A 55 10.04 12.15 17.83
CA ASP A 55 9.74 12.92 16.65
C ASP A 55 9.34 11.97 15.51
N LEU A 56 8.08 12.01 15.08
CA LEU A 56 7.56 11.18 13.99
C LEU A 56 8.33 11.37 12.68
N ALA A 57 9.04 12.49 12.52
CA ALA A 57 9.90 12.74 11.36
C ALA A 57 11.20 11.92 11.38
N SER A 58 11.68 11.48 12.53
CA SER A 58 12.97 10.80 12.68
C SER A 58 12.89 9.47 13.41
N GLU A 59 12.00 9.32 14.37
CA GLU A 59 11.87 8.13 15.20
C GLU A 59 10.41 7.74 15.39
N THR A 60 10.12 6.44 15.43
CA THR A 60 8.73 5.94 15.38
C THR A 60 8.32 5.15 16.59
N ARG A 61 9.23 4.87 17.51
CA ARG A 61 8.94 4.01 18.64
C ARG A 61 9.78 4.34 19.86
N THR A 62 9.27 3.99 21.03
CA THR A 62 10.05 3.84 22.25
C THR A 62 9.80 2.47 22.88
N GLU A 63 10.80 1.96 23.57
CA GLU A 63 10.72 0.71 24.31
C GLU A 63 10.72 1.00 25.80
N PHE A 64 9.85 0.33 26.52
CA PHE A 64 9.75 0.44 27.97
C PHE A 64 10.53 -0.67 28.67
N THR A 65 11.07 -0.33 29.83
CA THR A 65 11.62 -1.31 30.76
C THR A 65 10.92 -1.17 32.12
N VAL A 66 10.66 -2.31 32.77
CA VAL A 66 10.07 -2.38 34.11
C VAL A 66 11.04 -3.08 35.03
N THR A 67 11.39 -2.43 36.13
CA THR A 67 12.25 -3.03 37.14
C THR A 67 11.54 -3.12 38.47
N TYR A 68 11.78 -4.23 39.22
CA TYR A 68 11.25 -4.43 40.56
C TYR A 68 12.36 -4.98 41.45
N ASN A 69 12.67 -4.30 42.56
CA ASN A 69 13.78 -4.64 43.46
C ASN A 69 15.13 -4.81 42.71
N GLY A 70 15.35 -4.01 41.64
CA GLY A 70 16.56 -4.06 40.85
C GLY A 70 16.62 -5.18 39.80
N ALA A 71 15.64 -6.07 39.75
CA ALA A 71 15.50 -7.07 38.71
C ALA A 71 14.65 -6.53 37.53
N ASP A 72 15.01 -6.89 36.28
CA ASP A 72 14.21 -6.61 35.09
C ASP A 72 13.01 -7.60 35.08
N VAL A 73 11.82 -7.03 35.10
CA VAL A 73 10.53 -7.78 35.07
C VAL A 73 9.65 -7.33 33.89
N THR A 74 10.26 -6.73 32.87
CA THR A 74 9.56 -6.19 31.69
C THR A 74 8.67 -7.24 31.01
N GLY A 75 9.21 -8.43 30.79
CA GLY A 75 8.48 -9.54 30.13
C GLY A 75 7.33 -10.11 30.92
N GLU A 76 7.24 -9.81 32.24
CA GLU A 76 6.21 -10.28 33.17
C GLU A 76 5.21 -9.17 33.54
N SER A 77 5.43 -7.97 33.03
CA SER A 77 4.64 -6.77 33.30
C SER A 77 3.66 -6.47 32.19
N VAL A 78 2.51 -5.88 32.53
CA VAL A 78 1.54 -5.35 31.57
C VAL A 78 1.68 -3.83 31.55
N ILE A 79 2.11 -3.31 30.40
CA ILE A 79 2.24 -1.86 30.18
C ILE A 79 0.97 -1.38 29.47
N SER A 80 0.38 -0.31 29.97
CA SER A 80 -0.88 0.23 29.47
C SER A 80 -0.90 1.74 29.43
N SER A 81 -1.75 2.28 28.56
CA SER A 81 -2.08 3.70 28.45
C SER A 81 -3.58 3.88 28.22
N PRO A 82 -4.22 4.93 28.75
CA PRO A 82 -5.63 5.21 28.51
C PRO A 82 -5.90 5.67 27.08
N THR A 83 -4.88 6.12 26.33
CA THR A 83 -5.02 6.79 25.04
C THR A 83 -4.19 6.16 23.91
N ALA A 84 -3.40 5.14 24.20
CA ALA A 84 -2.53 4.50 23.22
C ALA A 84 -2.50 2.97 23.37
N GLU A 85 -2.27 2.28 22.27
CA GLU A 85 -1.98 0.85 22.26
C GLU A 85 -0.48 0.61 22.49
N VAL A 86 -0.15 -0.39 23.29
CA VAL A 86 1.22 -0.84 23.54
C VAL A 86 1.32 -2.29 23.10
N ASN A 87 2.30 -2.61 22.29
CA ASN A 87 2.55 -3.98 21.85
C ASN A 87 3.72 -4.59 22.67
N GLY A 88 3.38 -5.38 23.67
CA GLY A 88 4.35 -5.86 24.65
C GLY A 88 4.94 -4.71 25.46
N ASN A 89 6.21 -4.39 25.23
CA ASN A 89 6.88 -3.24 25.82
C ASN A 89 7.22 -2.13 24.83
N VAL A 90 6.58 -2.12 23.64
CA VAL A 90 6.87 -1.17 22.57
C VAL A 90 5.67 -0.28 22.33
N PHE A 91 5.88 1.04 22.34
CA PHE A 91 4.92 2.04 21.89
C PHE A 91 5.36 2.61 20.54
N MET A 92 4.45 2.54 19.56
CA MET A 92 4.63 3.10 18.21
C MET A 92 3.54 4.15 17.95
N PRO A 93 3.79 5.43 18.24
CA PRO A 93 2.83 6.49 18.01
C PRO A 93 2.54 6.67 16.53
N GLN A 94 1.27 7.00 16.23
CA GLN A 94 0.83 7.34 14.87
C GLN A 94 0.47 8.82 14.71
N GLN A 95 0.38 9.55 15.83
CA GLN A 95 -0.02 10.96 15.87
C GLN A 95 0.79 11.68 16.94
N GLU A 96 0.99 12.97 16.74
CA GLU A 96 1.53 13.87 17.77
C GLU A 96 0.61 13.93 18.99
N GLY A 97 1.19 14.17 20.14
CA GLY A 97 0.47 14.25 21.40
C GLY A 97 1.30 13.84 22.59
N THR A 98 0.69 13.93 23.76
CA THR A 98 1.31 13.51 25.02
C THR A 98 0.60 12.25 25.52
N TYR A 99 1.37 11.19 25.72
CA TYR A 99 0.88 9.86 26.09
C TYR A 99 1.43 9.49 27.46
N THR A 100 0.56 8.99 28.34
CA THR A 100 0.95 8.56 29.70
C THR A 100 0.82 7.05 29.81
N PHE A 101 1.80 6.41 30.41
CA PHE A 101 1.91 4.96 30.58
C PHE A 101 2.13 4.59 32.03
N VAL A 102 1.59 3.43 32.41
CA VAL A 102 1.85 2.75 33.66
C VAL A 102 2.12 1.28 33.40
N ALA A 103 2.89 0.64 34.24
CA ALA A 103 3.06 -0.81 34.22
C ALA A 103 2.42 -1.44 35.46
N GLU A 104 1.86 -2.63 35.30
CA GLU A 104 1.40 -3.49 36.37
C GLU A 104 2.30 -4.73 36.44
N TYR A 105 2.83 -5.01 37.63
CA TYR A 105 3.59 -6.20 37.94
C TYR A 105 3.13 -6.77 39.26
N SER A 106 2.72 -8.04 39.28
CA SER A 106 2.22 -8.77 40.49
C SER A 106 1.14 -8.01 41.26
N GLY A 107 0.20 -7.34 40.53
CA GLY A 107 -0.91 -6.57 41.09
C GLY A 107 -0.51 -5.20 41.66
N ARG A 108 0.70 -4.71 41.36
CA ARG A 108 1.21 -3.41 41.82
C ARG A 108 1.43 -2.49 40.60
N LEU A 109 1.01 -1.25 40.70
CA LEU A 109 1.23 -0.24 39.66
C LEU A 109 2.58 0.46 39.85
N SER A 110 3.24 0.75 38.73
CA SER A 110 4.47 1.54 38.68
C SER A 110 4.20 3.06 38.84
N ASN A 111 5.28 3.82 38.79
CA ASN A 111 5.19 5.25 38.45
C ASN A 111 4.61 5.44 37.05
N GLU A 112 4.03 6.61 36.82
CA GLU A 112 3.67 7.07 35.48
C GLU A 112 4.91 7.52 34.69
N VAL A 113 4.92 7.22 33.37
CA VAL A 113 5.89 7.73 32.41
C VAL A 113 5.13 8.45 31.31
N THR A 114 5.55 9.66 31.00
CA THR A 114 4.98 10.46 29.93
C THR A 114 5.94 10.46 28.74
N VAL A 115 5.41 10.16 27.55
CA VAL A 115 6.10 10.26 26.27
C VAL A 115 5.45 11.38 25.47
N ASN A 116 6.25 12.37 25.05
CA ASN A 116 5.80 13.47 24.21
C ASN A 116 6.14 13.13 22.76
N VAL A 117 5.14 13.14 21.90
CA VAL A 117 5.26 12.85 20.47
C VAL A 117 5.04 14.13 19.70
N ILE A 118 6.04 14.55 18.96
CA ILE A 118 6.00 15.69 18.06
C ILE A 118 6.13 15.21 16.61
N ASP A 119 5.67 16.00 15.66
CA ASP A 119 5.95 15.82 14.23
C ASP A 119 6.65 17.09 13.73
N SER A 120 7.98 17.04 13.67
CA SER A 120 8.78 18.16 13.16
C SER A 120 8.81 18.21 11.63
N ALA A 121 8.18 17.24 10.95
CA ALA A 121 8.02 17.32 9.52
C ALA A 121 7.27 18.62 9.17
N PRO A 122 7.71 19.36 8.16
CA PRO A 122 7.02 20.58 7.77
C PRO A 122 5.56 20.28 7.45
N GLU A 123 4.66 21.13 7.94
CA GLU A 123 3.23 21.02 7.64
C GLU A 123 3.05 20.85 6.15
N TYR A 124 2.32 19.80 5.75
CA TYR A 124 2.13 19.49 4.35
C TYR A 124 1.35 20.65 3.67
N VAL A 125 2.08 21.45 2.95
CA VAL A 125 1.55 22.32 1.92
C VAL A 125 1.25 21.43 0.72
N GLU A 126 0.60 21.86 -0.27
CA GLU A 126 0.29 21.09 -1.49
C GLU A 126 1.56 20.42 -2.06
N SER A 127 1.47 19.11 -2.41
CA SER A 127 2.60 18.40 -3.00
C SER A 127 3.14 19.10 -4.25
N LYS A 128 4.44 19.20 -4.35
CA LYS A 128 5.13 19.71 -5.55
C LYS A 128 5.18 18.69 -6.68
N TYR A 129 4.85 17.44 -6.41
CA TYR A 129 4.87 16.36 -7.40
C TYR A 129 3.50 16.15 -8.01
N ASP A 130 3.48 15.92 -9.32
CA ASP A 130 2.27 15.48 -10.00
C ASP A 130 1.83 14.10 -9.50
N ARG A 131 0.54 13.94 -9.35
CA ARG A 131 -0.08 12.69 -8.96
C ARG A 131 -0.31 11.82 -10.18
N HIS A 132 0.27 10.62 -10.20
CA HIS A 132 0.01 9.59 -11.18
C HIS A 132 -0.84 8.48 -10.56
N VAL A 133 -1.84 8.02 -11.28
CA VAL A 133 -2.84 7.04 -10.84
C VAL A 133 -2.61 5.72 -11.54
N CYS A 134 -2.59 4.63 -10.78
CA CYS A 134 -2.47 3.28 -11.28
C CYS A 134 -3.87 2.65 -11.45
N VAL A 135 -4.19 2.23 -12.65
CA VAL A 135 -5.37 1.42 -12.95
C VAL A 135 -4.93 0.01 -13.23
N ILE A 136 -5.38 -0.95 -12.43
CA ILE A 136 -5.19 -2.36 -12.69
C ILE A 136 -6.44 -2.87 -13.41
N GLU A 137 -6.25 -3.46 -14.58
CA GLU A 137 -7.27 -4.21 -15.30
C GLU A 137 -7.04 -5.71 -15.11
N PHE A 138 -8.05 -6.43 -14.69
CA PHE A 138 -8.05 -7.88 -14.66
C PHE A 138 -8.75 -8.41 -15.89
N THR A 139 -8.04 -9.15 -16.72
CA THR A 139 -8.48 -9.59 -18.04
C THR A 139 -8.02 -11.01 -18.36
N GLY A 140 -8.41 -11.53 -19.52
CA GLY A 140 -7.94 -12.81 -20.02
C GLY A 140 -8.33 -13.03 -21.47
N ALA A 141 -7.46 -13.70 -22.25
CA ALA A 141 -7.72 -13.98 -23.65
C ALA A 141 -8.96 -14.86 -23.85
N TRP A 142 -9.29 -15.73 -22.90
CA TRP A 142 -10.49 -16.59 -22.88
C TRP A 142 -11.77 -15.83 -22.52
N CYS A 143 -11.66 -14.63 -21.95
CA CYS A 143 -12.78 -13.84 -21.44
C CYS A 143 -13.52 -13.15 -22.61
N ILE A 144 -14.74 -13.58 -22.90
CA ILE A 144 -15.53 -13.07 -24.03
C ILE A 144 -15.95 -11.60 -23.86
N ASN A 145 -16.11 -11.12 -22.61
CA ASN A 145 -16.58 -9.77 -22.30
C ASN A 145 -15.41 -8.78 -22.07
N CYS A 146 -14.17 -9.28 -21.98
CA CYS A 146 -13.03 -8.42 -21.66
C CYS A 146 -12.74 -7.35 -22.72
N PRO A 147 -12.85 -7.62 -24.03
CA PRO A 147 -12.72 -6.56 -25.05
C PRO A 147 -13.73 -5.42 -24.87
N GLU A 148 -14.99 -5.72 -24.59
CA GLU A 148 -16.00 -4.70 -24.33
C GLU A 148 -15.73 -3.92 -23.03
N GLY A 149 -15.22 -4.62 -22.00
CA GLY A 149 -14.83 -3.98 -20.74
C GLY A 149 -13.70 -2.97 -20.94
N TYR A 150 -12.66 -3.37 -21.67
CA TYR A 150 -11.56 -2.50 -22.07
C TYR A 150 -12.04 -1.26 -22.85
N ASP A 151 -12.90 -1.47 -23.86
CA ASP A 151 -13.46 -0.37 -24.66
C ASP A 151 -14.27 0.62 -23.81
N LYS A 152 -15.04 0.13 -22.84
CA LYS A 152 -15.78 0.97 -21.89
C LYS A 152 -14.83 1.79 -21.01
N MET A 153 -13.78 1.18 -20.48
CA MET A 153 -12.75 1.84 -19.68
C MET A 153 -12.10 2.96 -20.49
N MET A 154 -11.62 2.65 -21.69
CA MET A 154 -11.00 3.63 -22.60
C MET A 154 -11.99 4.72 -23.01
N GLY A 155 -13.26 4.38 -23.19
CA GLY A 155 -14.35 5.35 -23.43
C GLY A 155 -14.51 6.36 -22.30
N VAL A 156 -14.35 5.95 -21.04
CA VAL A 156 -14.34 6.88 -19.89
C VAL A 156 -13.11 7.77 -19.92
N LEU A 157 -11.92 7.21 -20.12
CA LEU A 157 -10.66 7.98 -20.16
C LEU A 157 -10.60 8.98 -21.31
N SER A 158 -11.33 8.72 -22.40
CA SER A 158 -11.40 9.60 -23.57
C SER A 158 -12.36 10.79 -23.41
N LYS A 159 -13.10 10.87 -22.29
CA LYS A 159 -14.02 11.99 -22.04
C LYS A 159 -13.26 13.32 -21.90
N PRO A 160 -13.83 14.44 -22.38
CA PRO A 160 -13.22 15.77 -22.19
C PRO A 160 -12.91 16.12 -20.74
N SER A 161 -13.73 15.64 -19.78
CA SER A 161 -13.51 15.82 -18.35
C SER A 161 -12.27 15.10 -17.81
N MET A 162 -11.77 14.09 -18.51
CA MET A 162 -10.59 13.33 -18.16
C MET A 162 -9.32 13.84 -18.86
N ALA A 163 -9.44 14.74 -19.84
CA ALA A 163 -8.33 15.15 -20.71
C ALA A 163 -7.09 15.66 -19.95
N LYS A 164 -7.29 16.44 -18.88
CA LYS A 164 -6.18 16.99 -18.08
C LYS A 164 -5.45 15.95 -17.21
N TYR A 165 -6.04 14.77 -17.03
CA TYR A 165 -5.48 13.70 -16.19
C TYR A 165 -4.88 12.57 -17.01
N LYS A 166 -5.12 12.57 -18.33
CA LYS A 166 -4.86 11.42 -19.20
C LYS A 166 -3.41 10.93 -19.13
N GLU A 167 -2.46 11.85 -19.15
CA GLU A 167 -1.03 11.53 -19.14
C GLU A 167 -0.55 10.99 -17.79
N ASN A 168 -1.35 11.22 -16.73
CA ASN A 168 -1.04 10.79 -15.37
C ASN A 168 -1.84 9.54 -14.96
N ILE A 169 -2.50 8.85 -15.91
CA ILE A 169 -3.22 7.61 -15.66
C ILE A 169 -2.52 6.48 -16.40
N HIS A 170 -2.03 5.51 -15.66
CA HIS A 170 -1.30 4.36 -16.19
C HIS A 170 -2.06 3.07 -15.93
N ILE A 171 -2.27 2.29 -16.99
CA ILE A 171 -3.03 1.04 -16.95
C ILE A 171 -2.05 -0.13 -16.88
N CYS A 172 -2.37 -1.13 -16.05
CA CYS A 172 -1.66 -2.39 -15.90
C CYS A 172 -2.65 -3.53 -16.14
N ALA A 173 -2.67 -4.12 -17.34
CA ALA A 173 -3.54 -5.24 -17.67
C ALA A 173 -2.92 -6.57 -17.18
N PHE A 174 -3.50 -7.15 -16.16
CA PHE A 174 -3.12 -8.43 -15.60
C PHE A 174 -3.95 -9.54 -16.26
N HIS A 175 -3.31 -10.28 -17.16
CA HIS A 175 -3.90 -11.45 -17.83
C HIS A 175 -3.92 -12.65 -16.90
N SER A 176 -5.01 -13.42 -16.93
CA SER A 176 -5.24 -14.60 -16.09
C SER A 176 -5.52 -15.84 -16.94
N ASP A 177 -5.09 -16.99 -16.47
CA ASP A 177 -5.39 -18.31 -17.02
C ASP A 177 -6.33 -19.15 -16.13
N LEU A 178 -6.99 -18.52 -15.15
CA LEU A 178 -7.84 -19.22 -14.16
C LEU A 178 -9.07 -19.92 -14.77
N GLU A 179 -9.68 -19.33 -15.80
CA GLU A 179 -10.90 -19.85 -16.43
C GLU A 179 -10.69 -20.27 -17.89
N GLY A 180 -9.46 -20.25 -18.37
CA GLY A 180 -9.11 -20.66 -19.71
C GLY A 180 -7.64 -20.37 -20.04
N THR A 181 -7.15 -20.90 -21.16
CA THR A 181 -5.76 -20.70 -21.58
C THR A 181 -5.52 -19.25 -21.98
N ASP A 182 -4.47 -18.64 -21.41
CA ASP A 182 -3.98 -17.33 -21.79
C ASP A 182 -2.44 -17.32 -21.78
N THR A 183 -1.83 -17.11 -22.92
CA THR A 183 -0.36 -17.08 -23.08
C THR A 183 0.28 -15.80 -22.57
N LEU A 184 -0.53 -14.81 -22.22
CA LEU A 184 -0.10 -13.53 -21.63
C LEU A 184 -0.21 -13.54 -20.10
N ALA A 185 -0.84 -14.57 -19.53
CA ALA A 185 -0.99 -14.71 -18.09
C ALA A 185 0.36 -14.84 -17.38
N ILE A 186 0.46 -14.24 -16.22
CA ILE A 186 1.61 -14.36 -15.31
C ILE A 186 1.15 -14.83 -13.92
N PRO A 187 1.96 -15.58 -13.17
CA PRO A 187 1.57 -16.10 -11.85
C PRO A 187 1.13 -15.01 -10.86
N ALA A 188 1.74 -13.82 -10.93
CA ALA A 188 1.42 -12.68 -10.07
C ALA A 188 -0.04 -12.19 -10.20
N THR A 189 -0.69 -12.42 -11.35
CA THR A 189 -2.09 -12.00 -11.57
C THR A 189 -3.03 -12.55 -10.50
N GLN A 190 -2.86 -13.81 -10.12
CA GLN A 190 -3.72 -14.44 -9.10
C GLN A 190 -3.53 -13.82 -7.73
N ASP A 191 -2.32 -13.42 -7.38
CA ASP A 191 -2.02 -12.83 -6.08
C ASP A 191 -2.56 -11.39 -6.00
N VAL A 192 -2.43 -10.63 -7.08
CA VAL A 192 -3.03 -9.28 -7.18
C VAL A 192 -4.56 -9.37 -7.13
N PHE A 193 -5.15 -10.34 -7.84
CA PHE A 193 -6.60 -10.55 -7.87
C PHE A 193 -7.18 -10.88 -6.49
N LYS A 194 -6.44 -11.65 -5.67
CA LYS A 194 -6.84 -12.00 -4.29
C LYS A 194 -6.90 -10.81 -3.32
N LEU A 195 -6.30 -9.66 -3.65
CA LEU A 195 -6.43 -8.45 -2.84
C LEU A 195 -7.86 -7.90 -2.84
N PHE A 196 -8.68 -8.36 -3.79
CA PHE A 196 -10.04 -7.88 -4.01
C PHE A 196 -11.03 -9.05 -3.95
N ASP A 197 -11.94 -9.02 -2.99
CA ASP A 197 -12.95 -10.06 -2.83
C ASP A 197 -14.07 -9.94 -3.88
N GLY A 198 -14.41 -11.05 -4.51
CA GLY A 198 -15.60 -11.16 -5.34
C GLY A 198 -15.54 -10.48 -6.70
N LEU A 199 -14.34 -10.17 -7.20
CA LEU A 199 -14.18 -9.67 -8.56
C LEU A 199 -14.47 -10.76 -9.61
N ALA A 200 -14.89 -10.32 -10.79
CA ALA A 200 -15.06 -11.14 -11.98
C ALA A 200 -14.23 -10.56 -13.13
N TYR A 201 -14.18 -11.25 -14.26
CA TYR A 201 -13.51 -10.76 -15.45
C TYR A 201 -14.54 -10.24 -16.47
N PRO A 202 -14.33 -9.03 -17.07
CA PRO A 202 -13.29 -8.05 -16.77
C PRO A 202 -13.60 -7.23 -15.53
N SER A 203 -12.57 -6.82 -14.80
CA SER A 203 -12.70 -5.90 -13.68
C SER A 203 -11.50 -4.95 -13.61
N PHE A 204 -11.60 -3.93 -12.77
CA PHE A 204 -10.54 -2.96 -12.56
C PHE A 204 -10.33 -2.67 -11.07
N ALA A 205 -9.17 -2.13 -10.74
CA ALA A 205 -8.90 -1.52 -9.44
C ALA A 205 -8.12 -0.22 -9.64
N THR A 206 -8.46 0.81 -8.89
CA THR A 206 -7.78 2.12 -8.93
C THR A 206 -6.90 2.26 -7.68
N ASP A 207 -5.60 2.47 -7.86
CA ASP A 207 -4.60 2.65 -6.80
C ASP A 207 -4.62 1.58 -5.70
N LEU A 208 -5.07 0.36 -6.02
CA LEU A 208 -5.31 -0.73 -5.06
C LEU A 208 -6.37 -0.38 -3.99
N ARG A 209 -7.15 0.70 -4.15
CA ARG A 209 -8.14 1.19 -3.17
C ARG A 209 -9.54 0.73 -3.50
N GLU A 210 -9.99 1.03 -4.70
CA GLU A 210 -11.34 0.74 -5.16
C GLU A 210 -11.31 -0.18 -6.37
N SER A 211 -12.31 -1.03 -6.45
CA SER A 211 -12.43 -2.00 -7.52
C SER A 211 -13.88 -2.13 -7.99
N GLY A 212 -14.05 -2.57 -9.21
CA GLY A 212 -15.36 -2.81 -9.81
C GLY A 212 -15.28 -3.70 -11.03
N VAL A 213 -16.43 -4.25 -11.42
CA VAL A 213 -16.56 -5.03 -12.67
C VAL A 213 -16.82 -4.06 -13.82
N LEU A 214 -16.13 -4.23 -14.94
CA LEU A 214 -16.28 -3.41 -16.14
C LEU A 214 -17.58 -3.73 -16.90
N THR A 215 -18.71 -3.72 -16.17
CA THR A 215 -20.08 -3.76 -16.67
C THR A 215 -20.66 -2.35 -16.76
N SER A 216 -21.91 -2.23 -17.21
CA SER A 216 -22.59 -0.93 -17.27
C SER A 216 -22.74 -0.27 -15.89
N GLU A 217 -22.91 -1.06 -14.84
CA GLU A 217 -23.03 -0.56 -13.46
C GLU A 217 -21.66 -0.26 -12.86
N GLY A 218 -20.71 -1.20 -12.96
CA GLY A 218 -19.36 -1.03 -12.41
C GLY A 218 -18.56 0.08 -13.08
N ILE A 219 -18.66 0.22 -14.41
CA ILE A 219 -17.98 1.29 -15.14
C ILE A 219 -18.43 2.70 -14.71
N SER A 220 -19.63 2.84 -14.17
CA SER A 220 -20.11 4.13 -13.64
C SER A 220 -19.29 4.62 -12.44
N LEU A 221 -18.62 3.70 -11.71
CA LEU A 221 -17.76 4.00 -10.58
C LEU A 221 -16.32 4.33 -11.01
N PHE A 222 -15.93 3.97 -12.24
CA PHE A 222 -14.55 4.07 -12.69
C PHE A 222 -14.04 5.52 -12.73
N GLN A 223 -14.80 6.45 -13.33
CA GLN A 223 -14.42 7.85 -13.34
C GLN A 223 -14.40 8.47 -11.92
N PRO A 224 -15.42 8.28 -11.06
CA PRO A 224 -15.35 8.73 -9.67
C PRO A 224 -14.15 8.18 -8.88
N SER A 225 -13.81 6.91 -9.06
CA SER A 225 -12.66 6.26 -8.41
C SER A 225 -11.34 6.93 -8.79
N ILE A 226 -11.10 7.15 -10.10
CA ILE A 226 -9.93 7.87 -10.57
C ILE A 226 -9.90 9.31 -10.03
N MET A 227 -11.04 10.00 -10.05
CA MET A 227 -11.12 11.38 -9.55
C MET A 227 -10.84 11.46 -8.05
N ALA A 228 -11.28 10.47 -7.27
CA ALA A 228 -10.96 10.37 -5.85
C ALA A 228 -9.44 10.22 -5.65
N SER A 229 -8.75 9.41 -6.47
CA SER A 229 -7.30 9.26 -6.42
C SER A 229 -6.55 10.57 -6.63
N PHE A 230 -7.03 11.44 -7.52
CA PHE A 230 -6.41 12.76 -7.73
C PHE A 230 -6.76 13.78 -6.66
N ASN A 231 -7.99 13.76 -6.13
CA ASN A 231 -8.51 14.83 -5.26
C ASN A 231 -8.40 14.52 -3.77
N ASP A 232 -8.58 13.24 -3.40
CA ASP A 232 -8.72 12.84 -1.99
C ASP A 232 -7.45 12.12 -1.47
N PHE A 233 -6.58 11.66 -2.38
CA PHE A 233 -5.35 10.92 -2.06
C PHE A 233 -4.14 11.55 -2.74
N PRO A 234 -3.68 12.72 -2.27
CA PRO A 234 -2.54 13.40 -2.88
C PRO A 234 -1.27 12.56 -2.78
N ALA A 235 -0.37 12.72 -3.74
CA ALA A 235 0.96 12.17 -3.65
C ALA A 235 1.72 12.80 -2.48
N HIS A 236 2.50 11.99 -1.76
CA HIS A 236 3.41 12.45 -0.72
C HIS A 236 4.87 12.15 -1.07
N CYS A 237 5.10 11.65 -2.27
CA CYS A 237 6.43 11.43 -2.80
C CYS A 237 6.48 11.68 -4.31
N GLY A 238 7.63 12.12 -4.78
CA GLY A 238 8.01 12.05 -6.18
C GLY A 238 8.57 10.67 -6.49
N VAL A 239 8.28 10.17 -7.68
CA VAL A 239 8.79 8.91 -8.19
C VAL A 239 9.53 9.17 -9.49
N ALA A 240 10.76 8.67 -9.60
CA ALA A 240 11.50 8.65 -10.84
C ALA A 240 11.97 7.22 -11.13
N VAL A 241 11.92 6.82 -12.39
CA VAL A 241 12.37 5.51 -12.84
C VAL A 241 13.22 5.65 -14.07
N SER A 242 14.33 4.92 -14.09
CA SER A 242 15.21 4.83 -15.25
C SER A 242 15.52 3.39 -15.61
N SER A 243 15.77 3.17 -16.89
CA SER A 243 16.11 1.85 -17.42
C SER A 243 17.24 1.96 -18.45
N THR A 244 18.12 0.99 -18.48
CA THR A 244 19.22 0.90 -19.45
C THR A 244 19.43 -0.55 -19.86
N LEU A 245 19.33 -0.85 -21.15
CA LEU A 245 19.63 -2.17 -21.69
C LEU A 245 21.14 -2.42 -21.69
N ASN A 246 21.53 -3.67 -21.45
CA ASN A 246 22.89 -4.11 -21.72
C ASN A 246 23.16 -4.15 -23.25
N PRO A 247 24.42 -4.15 -23.68
CA PRO A 247 24.76 -4.12 -25.12
C PRO A 247 24.13 -5.26 -25.95
N ASP A 248 23.87 -6.40 -25.31
CA ASP A 248 23.31 -7.58 -25.97
C ASP A 248 21.77 -7.58 -25.98
N GLY A 249 21.14 -6.63 -25.31
CA GLY A 249 19.67 -6.51 -25.21
C GLY A 249 19.00 -7.65 -24.44
N THR A 250 19.76 -8.37 -23.61
CA THR A 250 19.28 -9.53 -22.85
C THR A 250 18.88 -9.20 -21.41
N GLU A 251 19.34 -8.06 -20.90
CA GLU A 251 19.05 -7.57 -19.56
C GLU A 251 18.85 -6.05 -19.56
N ALA A 252 18.00 -5.58 -18.69
CA ALA A 252 17.86 -4.16 -18.38
C ALA A 252 18.21 -3.91 -16.92
N GLU A 253 18.99 -2.87 -16.65
CA GLU A 253 19.18 -2.32 -15.31
C GLU A 253 18.11 -1.25 -15.07
N VAL A 254 17.24 -1.48 -14.08
CA VAL A 254 16.12 -0.60 -13.74
C VAL A 254 16.36 0.00 -12.37
N THR A 255 16.36 1.33 -12.27
CA THR A 255 16.52 2.05 -11.01
C THR A 255 15.26 2.88 -10.72
N ALA A 256 14.65 2.66 -9.54
CA ALA A 256 13.63 3.56 -9.01
C ALA A 256 14.22 4.45 -7.94
N ARG A 257 13.82 5.72 -7.94
CA ARG A 257 14.16 6.75 -6.95
C ARG A 257 12.87 7.32 -6.39
N VAL A 258 12.81 7.45 -5.08
CA VAL A 258 11.65 8.00 -4.36
C VAL A 258 12.11 9.14 -3.49
N MET A 259 11.60 10.34 -3.75
CA MET A 259 11.84 11.54 -2.96
C MET A 259 10.63 11.80 -2.09
N SER A 260 10.76 11.67 -0.78
CA SER A 260 9.64 11.82 0.14
C SER A 260 9.42 13.27 0.59
N GLU A 261 8.18 13.72 0.62
CA GLU A 261 7.79 15.01 1.21
C GLU A 261 7.41 14.88 2.69
N LYS A 262 7.03 13.69 3.11
CA LYS A 262 6.72 13.35 4.51
C LYS A 262 7.50 12.11 4.91
N THR A 263 7.95 12.07 6.15
CA THR A 263 8.52 10.82 6.67
C THR A 263 7.46 9.73 6.63
N SER A 264 7.70 8.67 5.88
CA SER A 264 6.75 7.56 5.70
C SER A 264 7.45 6.27 5.29
N ASP A 265 6.76 5.17 5.50
CA ASP A 265 7.19 3.87 5.02
C ASP A 265 6.68 3.67 3.60
N TYR A 266 7.62 3.37 2.68
CA TYR A 266 7.31 3.13 1.29
C TYR A 266 7.83 1.77 0.82
N ARG A 267 7.11 1.23 -0.14
CA ARG A 267 7.53 0.05 -0.90
C ARG A 267 7.39 0.32 -2.38
N VAL A 268 8.21 -0.30 -3.20
CA VAL A 268 8.18 -0.13 -4.65
C VAL A 268 7.85 -1.44 -5.32
N VAL A 269 6.90 -1.38 -6.24
CA VAL A 269 6.61 -2.44 -7.20
C VAL A 269 7.13 -2.02 -8.56
N ILE A 270 7.96 -2.86 -9.18
CA ILE A 270 8.45 -2.66 -10.54
C ILE A 270 7.75 -3.66 -11.46
N LEU A 271 7.10 -3.12 -12.49
CA LEU A 271 6.46 -3.91 -13.54
C LEU A 271 7.13 -3.66 -14.89
N VAL A 272 7.16 -4.71 -15.72
CA VAL A 272 7.39 -4.60 -17.16
C VAL A 272 6.03 -4.67 -17.82
N VAL A 273 5.68 -3.64 -18.58
CA VAL A 273 4.39 -3.52 -19.27
C VAL A 273 4.64 -3.38 -20.79
N GLN A 274 3.90 -4.12 -21.59
CA GLN A 274 4.06 -4.10 -23.03
C GLN A 274 2.73 -3.84 -23.73
N ASP A 275 2.79 -2.95 -24.71
CA ASP A 275 1.69 -2.62 -25.58
C ASP A 275 1.73 -3.36 -26.91
N ARG A 276 0.60 -3.33 -27.65
CA ARG A 276 0.49 -3.78 -29.05
C ARG A 276 0.87 -5.24 -29.26
N ILE A 277 0.51 -6.09 -28.32
CA ILE A 277 0.76 -7.53 -28.44
C ILE A 277 -0.35 -8.15 -29.29
N LYS A 278 0.01 -8.69 -30.45
CA LYS A 278 -0.93 -9.47 -31.26
C LYS A 278 -1.11 -10.86 -30.69
N GLY A 279 -2.35 -11.25 -30.45
CA GLY A 279 -2.66 -12.54 -29.86
C GLY A 279 -4.12 -12.96 -30.07
N TRP A 280 -4.43 -14.18 -29.71
CA TRP A 280 -5.79 -14.69 -29.75
C TRP A 280 -6.62 -14.09 -28.59
N GLN A 281 -7.86 -13.71 -28.89
CA GLN A 281 -8.82 -13.22 -27.92
C GLN A 281 -10.22 -13.75 -28.25
N LYS A 282 -10.90 -14.31 -27.27
CA LYS A 282 -12.31 -14.65 -27.40
C LYS A 282 -13.15 -13.37 -27.45
N THR A 283 -14.03 -13.26 -28.42
CA THR A 283 -14.91 -12.12 -28.60
C THR A 283 -16.34 -12.56 -28.93
N PRO A 284 -17.38 -11.74 -28.66
CA PRO A 284 -18.74 -12.07 -29.07
C PRO A 284 -18.95 -12.17 -30.59
N MET A 285 -18.09 -11.50 -31.37
CA MET A 285 -18.21 -11.47 -32.85
C MET A 285 -17.62 -12.70 -33.53
N PHE A 286 -16.69 -13.41 -32.88
CA PHE A 286 -15.99 -14.55 -33.46
C PHE A 286 -16.07 -15.74 -32.50
N SER A 287 -16.89 -16.76 -32.85
CA SER A 287 -17.09 -17.96 -32.01
C SER A 287 -15.78 -18.70 -31.69
N GLU A 288 -14.86 -18.72 -32.67
CA GLU A 288 -13.52 -19.37 -32.53
C GLU A 288 -12.46 -18.42 -31.97
N GLY A 289 -12.83 -17.18 -31.62
CA GLY A 289 -11.92 -16.13 -31.18
C GLY A 289 -11.27 -15.37 -32.33
N GLN A 290 -10.72 -14.22 -32.00
CA GLN A 290 -9.97 -13.34 -32.93
C GLN A 290 -8.49 -13.60 -32.79
N PRO A 291 -7.77 -14.06 -33.82
CA PRO A 291 -6.38 -14.52 -33.69
C PRO A 291 -5.35 -13.38 -33.60
N ASP A 292 -5.68 -12.19 -34.08
CA ASP A 292 -4.81 -11.02 -34.20
C ASP A 292 -5.32 -9.81 -33.40
N TYR A 293 -6.06 -10.09 -32.30
CA TYR A 293 -6.50 -9.05 -31.38
C TYR A 293 -5.29 -8.31 -30.81
N ASN A 294 -5.45 -6.99 -30.59
CA ASN A 294 -4.38 -6.14 -30.08
C ASN A 294 -4.53 -5.94 -28.58
N HIS A 295 -3.74 -6.67 -27.79
CA HIS A 295 -3.68 -6.50 -26.35
C HIS A 295 -2.79 -5.30 -25.98
N SER A 296 -3.25 -4.46 -25.06
CA SER A 296 -2.55 -3.25 -24.62
C SER A 296 -2.30 -3.28 -23.11
N HIS A 297 -1.29 -2.54 -22.66
CA HIS A 297 -0.91 -2.38 -21.25
C HIS A 297 -0.64 -3.69 -20.50
N VAL A 298 -0.21 -4.74 -21.22
CA VAL A 298 -0.06 -6.10 -20.67
C VAL A 298 1.12 -6.17 -19.73
N VAL A 299 0.89 -6.54 -18.47
CA VAL A 299 1.95 -6.81 -17.50
C VAL A 299 2.67 -8.10 -17.90
N ARG A 300 3.95 -7.98 -18.26
CA ARG A 300 4.81 -9.09 -18.68
C ARG A 300 5.57 -9.73 -17.52
N LYS A 301 5.95 -8.91 -16.56
CA LYS A 301 6.75 -9.35 -15.40
C LYS A 301 6.49 -8.42 -14.21
N VAL A 302 6.40 -9.00 -13.03
CA VAL A 302 6.60 -8.29 -11.76
C VAL A 302 8.05 -8.54 -11.37
N VAL A 303 8.85 -7.50 -11.33
CA VAL A 303 10.31 -7.58 -11.11
C VAL A 303 10.63 -7.69 -9.62
N THR A 304 9.94 -6.89 -8.81
CA THR A 304 10.11 -6.89 -7.36
C THR A 304 9.60 -8.19 -6.75
N SER A 305 10.22 -8.62 -5.65
CA SER A 305 9.80 -9.81 -4.94
C SER A 305 8.36 -9.68 -4.46
N TYR A 306 7.57 -10.72 -4.69
CA TYR A 306 6.26 -10.87 -4.09
C TYR A 306 6.15 -12.28 -3.47
N SER A 307 5.88 -12.35 -2.19
CA SER A 307 5.71 -13.62 -1.48
C SER A 307 4.21 -13.92 -1.28
N GLY A 308 3.48 -14.10 -2.39
CA GLY A 308 2.04 -14.36 -2.37
C GLY A 308 1.15 -13.12 -2.09
N THR A 309 1.74 -11.94 -2.03
CA THR A 309 1.04 -10.66 -1.91
C THR A 309 1.76 -9.58 -2.73
N PHE A 310 0.99 -8.71 -3.39
CA PHE A 310 1.52 -7.61 -4.18
C PHE A 310 1.96 -6.46 -3.26
N THR A 311 3.03 -6.68 -2.49
CA THR A 311 3.47 -5.78 -1.43
C THR A 311 4.70 -4.96 -1.77
N GLY A 312 5.37 -5.23 -2.90
CA GLY A 312 6.59 -4.53 -3.31
C GLY A 312 7.79 -4.76 -2.39
N GLU A 313 8.88 -4.08 -2.70
CA GLU A 313 10.13 -4.13 -1.96
C GLU A 313 10.43 -2.80 -1.27
N LYS A 314 11.10 -2.88 -0.11
CA LYS A 314 11.63 -1.71 0.59
C LYS A 314 12.83 -1.13 -0.16
N LEU A 315 12.96 0.19 -0.15
CA LEU A 315 14.12 0.90 -0.72
C LEU A 315 15.22 1.13 0.31
N THR A 316 14.87 1.13 1.58
CA THR A 316 15.78 1.23 2.73
C THR A 316 15.63 -0.02 3.59
N ASP A 317 16.52 -0.28 4.53
CA ASP A 317 16.49 -1.48 5.37
C ASP A 317 15.18 -1.63 6.16
N ASP A 318 14.66 -0.53 6.70
CA ASP A 318 13.39 -0.49 7.44
C ASP A 318 12.19 -0.15 6.55
N GLY A 319 12.40 0.39 5.36
CA GLY A 319 11.36 0.86 4.42
C GLY A 319 11.01 2.34 4.59
N ARG A 320 11.57 3.01 5.61
CA ARG A 320 11.27 4.40 5.95
C ARG A 320 12.12 5.37 5.14
N ILE A 321 11.49 6.40 4.60
CA ILE A 321 12.16 7.52 3.93
C ILE A 321 11.79 8.80 4.68
N ALA A 322 12.79 9.51 5.18
CA ALA A 322 12.58 10.76 5.91
C ALA A 322 12.08 11.88 4.98
N ALA A 323 11.37 12.85 5.53
CA ALA A 323 10.92 14.04 4.80
C ALA A 323 12.12 14.76 4.15
N GLY A 324 11.98 15.13 2.87
CA GLY A 324 13.02 15.78 2.09
C GLY A 324 14.19 14.87 1.68
N SER A 325 14.13 13.57 1.95
CA SER A 325 15.17 12.60 1.59
C SER A 325 14.77 11.76 0.39
N GLU A 326 15.79 11.30 -0.36
CA GLU A 326 15.65 10.37 -1.47
C GLU A 326 16.17 8.98 -1.06
N ALA A 327 15.45 7.94 -1.49
CA ALA A 327 15.96 6.58 -1.47
C ALA A 327 15.87 5.98 -2.88
N SER A 328 16.79 5.07 -3.20
CA SER A 328 16.84 4.43 -4.51
C SER A 328 17.21 2.97 -4.41
N LYS A 329 16.77 2.18 -5.39
CA LYS A 329 17.14 0.78 -5.55
C LYS A 329 17.17 0.40 -7.00
N THR A 330 18.08 -0.51 -7.35
CA THR A 330 18.28 -1.01 -8.71
C THR A 330 17.97 -2.51 -8.76
N TRP A 331 17.34 -2.92 -9.85
CA TRP A 331 17.03 -4.31 -10.18
C TRP A 331 17.56 -4.66 -11.56
N THR A 332 17.94 -5.90 -11.75
CA THR A 332 18.23 -6.48 -13.07
C THR A 332 16.98 -7.20 -13.58
N VAL A 333 16.62 -6.91 -14.80
CA VAL A 333 15.46 -7.50 -15.49
C VAL A 333 15.93 -8.31 -16.68
N ASP A 334 15.79 -9.64 -16.61
CA ASP A 334 16.01 -10.49 -17.77
C ASP A 334 14.94 -10.18 -18.83
N ILE A 335 15.39 -9.95 -20.06
CA ILE A 335 14.55 -9.66 -21.21
C ILE A 335 14.10 -10.97 -21.85
N ASP A 336 12.80 -11.18 -21.92
CA ASP A 336 12.23 -12.29 -22.69
C ASP A 336 12.29 -11.95 -24.19
N SER A 337 12.86 -12.84 -24.99
CA SER A 337 13.01 -12.65 -26.44
C SER A 337 11.69 -12.48 -27.21
N ARG A 338 10.56 -12.76 -26.57
CA ARG A 338 9.21 -12.53 -27.11
C ARG A 338 8.73 -11.08 -26.90
N TRP A 339 9.43 -10.27 -26.10
CA TRP A 339 9.03 -8.88 -25.89
C TRP A 339 9.46 -8.01 -27.08
N VAL A 340 8.61 -7.09 -27.44
CA VAL A 340 8.87 -6.05 -28.44
C VAL A 340 9.29 -4.80 -27.67
N LEU A 341 10.60 -4.58 -27.55
CA LEU A 341 11.17 -3.57 -26.64
C LEU A 341 10.67 -2.16 -26.96
N GLU A 342 10.48 -1.82 -28.24
CA GLU A 342 9.94 -0.52 -28.67
C GLU A 342 8.52 -0.22 -28.14
N ASN A 343 7.80 -1.24 -27.67
CA ASN A 343 6.47 -1.13 -27.08
C ASN A 343 6.47 -1.50 -25.59
N THR A 344 7.64 -1.49 -24.94
CA THR A 344 7.77 -1.99 -23.57
C THR A 344 8.24 -0.86 -22.64
N GLU A 345 7.55 -0.71 -21.53
CA GLU A 345 7.80 0.29 -20.50
C GLU A 345 8.05 -0.35 -19.14
N ILE A 346 8.75 0.36 -18.30
CA ILE A 346 8.95 0.05 -16.88
C ILE A 346 8.05 0.97 -16.06
N TYR A 347 7.23 0.38 -15.21
CA TYR A 347 6.39 1.10 -14.26
C TYR A 347 6.99 0.94 -12.87
N ALA A 348 7.24 2.07 -12.19
CA ALA A 348 7.62 2.11 -10.78
C ALA A 348 6.44 2.62 -9.96
N ILE A 349 5.82 1.75 -9.19
CA ILE A 349 4.63 2.02 -8.39
C ILE A 349 5.04 2.07 -6.94
N VAL A 350 4.83 3.20 -6.27
CA VAL A 350 5.15 3.39 -4.85
C VAL A 350 3.91 3.19 -4.01
N LEU A 351 3.99 2.22 -3.11
CA LEU A 351 2.95 1.91 -2.14
C LEU A 351 3.25 2.61 -0.82
N ASP A 352 2.22 3.14 -0.18
CA ASP A 352 2.27 3.67 1.17
C ASP A 352 2.27 2.55 2.23
N LYS A 353 2.35 2.93 3.51
CA LYS A 353 2.34 2.01 4.65
C LYS A 353 1.09 1.11 4.72
N ASP A 354 -0.01 1.54 4.13
CA ASP A 354 -1.29 0.83 4.11
C ASP A 354 -1.42 -0.08 2.88
N GLY A 355 -0.42 -0.08 1.98
CA GLY A 355 -0.37 -0.89 0.77
C GLY A 355 -1.10 -0.30 -0.42
N TYR A 356 -1.51 0.97 -0.35
CA TYR A 356 -2.13 1.68 -1.46
C TYR A 356 -1.11 2.44 -2.29
N VAL A 357 -1.43 2.67 -3.56
CA VAL A 357 -0.56 3.47 -4.42
C VAL A 357 -0.54 4.93 -3.94
N ASN A 358 0.63 5.40 -3.54
CA ASN A 358 0.86 6.80 -3.20
C ASN A 358 1.18 7.63 -4.44
N ASN A 359 2.08 7.13 -5.28
CA ASN A 359 2.42 7.73 -6.58
C ASN A 359 3.11 6.70 -7.47
N MET A 360 3.31 7.00 -8.74
CA MET A 360 4.05 6.15 -9.67
C MET A 360 4.70 6.98 -10.76
N ASN A 361 5.56 6.35 -11.55
CA ASN A 361 6.07 6.92 -12.79
C ASN A 361 6.48 5.81 -13.76
N VAL A 362 6.69 6.17 -15.02
CA VAL A 362 7.00 5.22 -16.10
C VAL A 362 8.17 5.70 -16.94
N CYS A 363 8.95 4.76 -17.48
CA CYS A 363 9.94 5.07 -18.49
C CYS A 363 9.99 3.96 -19.54
N HIS A 364 10.57 4.25 -20.69
CA HIS A 364 10.83 3.23 -21.72
C HIS A 364 11.92 2.26 -21.26
N ILE A 365 11.77 0.97 -21.58
CA ILE A 365 12.73 -0.06 -21.15
C ILE A 365 14.12 0.12 -21.80
N ASP A 366 14.16 0.70 -22.99
CA ASP A 366 15.41 0.94 -23.74
C ASP A 366 15.88 2.38 -23.58
N GLY A 367 16.47 2.67 -22.40
CA GLY A 367 17.17 3.95 -22.17
C GLY A 367 16.24 5.10 -21.74
N GLY A 368 15.15 4.79 -21.04
CA GLY A 368 14.28 5.82 -20.46
C GLY A 368 14.77 6.33 -19.10
N ASP A 369 14.54 7.61 -18.81
CA ASP A 369 14.58 8.21 -17.45
C ASP A 369 13.42 9.19 -17.34
N SER A 370 12.46 8.89 -16.47
CA SER A 370 11.28 9.74 -16.31
C SER A 370 11.61 11.07 -15.62
N GLY A 371 12.65 11.12 -14.82
CA GLY A 371 12.81 12.19 -13.85
C GLY A 371 11.69 12.21 -12.79
N TYR A 372 11.61 13.31 -12.05
CA TYR A 372 10.49 13.60 -11.15
C TYR A 372 9.52 14.55 -11.85
N ASP A 373 8.25 14.17 -11.93
CA ASP A 373 7.21 15.05 -12.47
C ASP A 373 6.81 16.08 -11.40
N LEU A 374 7.00 17.34 -11.72
CA LEU A 374 6.72 18.48 -10.86
C LEU A 374 5.52 19.26 -11.42
N LYS A 375 4.62 19.72 -10.52
CA LYS A 375 3.49 20.62 -10.85
C LYS A 375 3.95 21.95 -11.40
#